data_99ce6a1ee24d5e2fbe227754267755b5
#
_entry.id   99ce6a1ee24d5e2fbe227754267755b5
#
_cell.length_a   1.000
_cell.length_b   1.000
_cell.length_c   1.000
_cell.angle_alpha   90.00
_cell.angle_beta   90.00
_cell.angle_gamma   90.00
#
_symmetry.space_group_name_H-M   'P 1'
#
loop_
_entity.id
_entity.type
_entity.pdbx_description
1 polymer ?
#
loop_
_entity_poly.entity_id
_entity_poly.type
_entity_poly.pdbx_seq_one_letter_code
_entity_poly.pdbx_strand_id
1 'polypeptide(L)'
;GRTGGIENVIRAWTRKLPGDEYDIRVIHMAPGMKYLEGYNKAYSFAECMDDNINSKLTHFARNYAGFINSYGRPDICVATNWPAMCVVADTVRRALDTHFIILSWVHSDISQYQAAGLGGINEMLKADAHLCISRSNEESVKAVCPEAITYLTGNPVHMQTFVGKDPGVNTMCYVGRLQDVKRVDIILEALYRARHKWKLKIVGTGESEDELKEIVKYLGQQNQVEFMGWQDNPWESCKDASAMIAASEYEGFMLTGAEALS
;
A
#
# COMPACT_ATOMS: atom_id res chain seq x y z
N GLY A 1 12.24 -5.90 7.82
CA GLY A 1 11.70 -4.76 7.10
C GLY A 1 10.34 -4.39 7.64
N ARG A 2 10.03 -3.09 7.68
CA ARG A 2 8.73 -2.60 8.14
C ARG A 2 7.70 -2.89 7.05
N THR A 3 6.55 -3.45 7.41
CA THR A 3 5.47 -3.76 6.46
C THR A 3 4.63 -2.52 6.18
N GLY A 4 4.29 -2.29 4.91
CA GLY A 4 3.37 -1.23 4.49
C GLY A 4 1.95 -1.75 4.25
N GLY A 5 1.08 -0.89 3.72
CA GLY A 5 -0.32 -1.24 3.43
C GLY A 5 -0.45 -2.39 2.43
N ILE A 6 0.35 -2.37 1.36
CA ILE A 6 0.31 -3.40 0.30
C ILE A 6 0.67 -4.78 0.85
N GLU A 7 1.74 -4.85 1.66
CA GLU A 7 2.19 -6.10 2.26
C GLU A 7 1.14 -6.69 3.20
N ASN A 8 0.43 -5.86 3.95
CA ASN A 8 -0.67 -6.30 4.81
C ASN A 8 -1.84 -6.86 4.00
N VAL A 9 -2.17 -6.24 2.87
CA VAL A 9 -3.23 -6.69 1.97
C VAL A 9 -2.86 -8.04 1.33
N ILE A 10 -1.63 -8.20 0.80
CA ILE A 10 -1.16 -9.48 0.23
C ILE A 10 -1.18 -10.57 1.31
N ARG A 11 -0.72 -10.27 2.52
CA ARG A 11 -0.77 -11.21 3.66
C ARG A 11 -2.20 -11.62 4.00
N ALA A 12 -3.16 -10.68 3.95
CA ALA A 12 -4.56 -11.00 4.20
C ALA A 12 -5.12 -11.95 3.12
N TRP A 13 -4.79 -11.76 1.86
CA TRP A 13 -5.19 -12.63 0.77
C TRP A 13 -4.62 -14.04 0.92
N THR A 14 -3.31 -14.17 1.16
CA THR A 14 -2.66 -15.49 1.31
C THR A 14 -3.17 -16.31 2.50
N ARG A 15 -3.77 -15.64 3.49
CA ARG A 15 -4.31 -16.29 4.69
C ARG A 15 -5.81 -16.57 4.62
N LYS A 16 -6.57 -15.74 3.88
CA LYS A 16 -8.04 -15.81 3.86
C LYS A 16 -8.59 -16.57 2.66
N LEU A 17 -7.87 -16.64 1.55
CA LEU A 17 -8.28 -17.46 0.42
C LEU A 17 -8.06 -18.94 0.73
N PRO A 18 -9.05 -19.81 0.45
CA PRO A 18 -8.96 -21.24 0.77
C PRO A 18 -7.83 -21.88 -0.01
N GLY A 19 -6.85 -22.47 0.70
CA GLY A 19 -5.66 -23.08 0.11
C GLY A 19 -5.91 -24.44 -0.56
N ASP A 20 -7.09 -25.02 -0.38
CA ASP A 20 -7.59 -26.21 -1.06
C ASP A 20 -8.25 -25.87 -2.42
N GLU A 21 -8.74 -24.66 -2.59
CA GLU A 21 -9.30 -24.17 -3.85
C GLU A 21 -8.28 -23.42 -4.73
N TYR A 22 -7.30 -22.71 -4.09
CA TYR A 22 -6.36 -21.82 -4.77
C TYR A 22 -4.90 -22.16 -4.46
N ASP A 23 -4.10 -22.39 -5.51
CA ASP A 23 -2.64 -22.46 -5.41
C ASP A 23 -2.04 -21.04 -5.58
N ILE A 24 -2.00 -20.28 -4.48
CA ILE A 24 -1.49 -18.92 -4.50
C ILE A 24 0.02 -18.94 -4.38
N ARG A 25 0.71 -18.29 -5.32
CA ARG A 25 2.16 -18.08 -5.29
C ARG A 25 2.46 -16.60 -5.31
N VAL A 26 3.20 -16.11 -4.33
CA VAL A 26 3.61 -14.71 -4.26
C VAL A 26 5.02 -14.58 -4.76
N ILE A 27 5.22 -13.76 -5.78
CA ILE A 27 6.52 -13.49 -6.39
C ILE A 27 6.90 -12.05 -6.11
N HIS A 28 8.00 -11.84 -5.42
CA HIS A 28 8.57 -10.53 -5.16
C HIS A 28 9.72 -10.28 -6.12
N MET A 29 9.70 -9.14 -6.79
CA MET A 29 10.67 -8.78 -7.82
C MET A 29 12.03 -8.32 -7.26
N ALA A 30 12.19 -8.30 -5.93
CA ALA A 30 13.43 -7.99 -5.22
C ALA A 30 13.52 -8.79 -3.91
N PRO A 31 14.69 -8.94 -3.27
CA PRO A 31 14.82 -9.59 -1.98
C PRO A 31 14.09 -8.85 -0.85
N GLY A 32 13.64 -9.56 0.18
CA GLY A 32 13.18 -8.94 1.43
C GLY A 32 11.74 -9.21 1.87
N MET A 33 11.13 -10.34 1.51
CA MET A 33 9.74 -10.70 1.86
C MET A 33 9.51 -11.14 3.31
N LYS A 34 10.02 -10.42 4.30
CA LYS A 34 9.79 -10.77 5.72
C LYS A 34 8.31 -10.79 6.12
N TYR A 35 7.44 -10.05 5.42
CA TYR A 35 6.01 -10.00 5.70
C TYR A 35 5.25 -11.29 5.37
N LEU A 36 5.86 -12.19 4.59
CA LEU A 36 5.32 -13.54 4.27
C LEU A 36 6.07 -14.65 5.01
N GLU A 37 6.72 -14.36 6.12
CA GLU A 37 7.39 -15.36 6.94
C GLU A 37 6.41 -16.48 7.32
N GLY A 38 6.82 -17.72 7.08
CA GLY A 38 5.97 -18.91 7.26
C GLY A 38 5.07 -19.25 6.06
N TYR A 39 5.03 -18.44 4.99
CA TYR A 39 4.31 -18.78 3.76
C TYR A 39 5.25 -19.49 2.77
N ASN A 40 5.06 -20.79 2.57
CA ASN A 40 5.98 -21.65 1.82
C ASN A 40 5.92 -21.49 0.29
N LYS A 41 4.95 -20.74 -0.24
CA LYS A 41 4.81 -20.44 -1.68
C LYS A 41 5.16 -18.99 -2.01
N ALA A 42 6.07 -18.40 -1.24
CA ALA A 42 6.62 -17.08 -1.46
C ALA A 42 8.00 -17.20 -2.11
N TYR A 43 8.22 -16.47 -3.19
CA TYR A 43 9.42 -16.49 -4.01
C TYR A 43 9.95 -15.06 -4.18
N SER A 44 11.27 -14.89 -4.15
CA SER A 44 11.90 -13.60 -4.45
C SER A 44 12.98 -13.76 -5.50
N PHE A 45 13.08 -12.77 -6.37
CA PHE A 45 14.17 -12.71 -7.35
C PHE A 45 15.37 -11.94 -6.81
N ALA A 46 16.51 -12.12 -7.46
CA ALA A 46 17.69 -11.30 -7.20
C ALA A 46 17.39 -9.83 -7.55
N GLU A 47 18.02 -8.93 -6.84
CA GLU A 47 17.90 -7.50 -7.10
C GLU A 47 18.47 -7.14 -8.48
N CYS A 48 17.79 -6.28 -9.20
CA CYS A 48 18.33 -5.67 -10.41
C CYS A 48 19.25 -4.53 -10.01
N MET A 49 20.51 -4.63 -10.35
CA MET A 49 21.53 -3.63 -10.01
C MET A 49 21.51 -2.39 -10.91
N ASP A 50 20.72 -2.41 -11.98
CA ASP A 50 20.56 -1.28 -12.90
C ASP A 50 19.34 -0.43 -12.44
N ASP A 51 19.54 0.88 -12.34
CA ASP A 51 18.47 1.80 -11.95
C ASP A 51 17.53 2.17 -13.09
N ASN A 52 17.93 1.88 -14.34
CA ASN A 52 17.09 2.14 -15.51
C ASN A 52 15.82 1.28 -15.46
N ILE A 53 14.66 1.91 -15.60
CA ILE A 53 13.36 1.22 -15.52
C ILE A 53 13.21 0.13 -16.59
N ASN A 54 13.66 0.34 -17.81
CA ASN A 54 13.56 -0.66 -18.89
C ASN A 54 14.44 -1.87 -18.61
N SER A 55 15.63 -1.66 -18.02
CA SER A 55 16.50 -2.75 -17.56
C SER A 55 15.84 -3.54 -16.44
N LYS A 56 15.20 -2.85 -15.46
CA LYS A 56 14.43 -3.49 -14.39
C LYS A 56 13.28 -4.32 -14.94
N LEU A 57 12.47 -3.78 -15.84
CA LEU A 57 11.35 -4.51 -16.45
C LEU A 57 11.83 -5.73 -17.26
N THR A 58 12.93 -5.60 -17.99
CA THR A 58 13.54 -6.72 -18.73
C THR A 58 14.03 -7.80 -17.77
N HIS A 59 14.69 -7.42 -16.68
CA HIS A 59 15.14 -8.33 -15.64
C HIS A 59 13.98 -9.07 -15.01
N PHE A 60 12.90 -8.36 -14.66
CA PHE A 60 11.68 -8.95 -14.08
C PHE A 60 11.00 -9.92 -15.06
N ALA A 61 10.88 -9.55 -16.33
CA ALA A 61 10.29 -10.42 -17.36
C ALA A 61 11.10 -11.72 -17.53
N ARG A 62 12.43 -11.64 -17.56
CA ARG A 62 13.30 -12.81 -17.66
C ARG A 62 13.14 -13.75 -16.46
N ASN A 63 13.14 -13.20 -15.26
CA ASN A 63 12.99 -13.97 -14.04
C ASN A 63 11.59 -14.61 -13.95
N TYR A 64 10.54 -13.87 -14.33
CA TYR A 64 9.18 -14.39 -14.33
C TYR A 64 8.97 -15.49 -15.38
N ALA A 65 9.56 -15.35 -16.57
CA ALA A 65 9.55 -16.41 -17.59
C ALA A 65 10.26 -17.67 -17.07
N GLY A 66 11.43 -17.53 -16.43
CA GLY A 66 12.14 -18.63 -15.79
C GLY A 66 11.32 -19.32 -14.69
N PHE A 67 10.58 -18.53 -13.90
CA PHE A 67 9.67 -19.04 -12.89
C PHE A 67 8.53 -19.87 -13.49
N ILE A 68 7.86 -19.38 -14.54
CA ILE A 68 6.81 -20.11 -15.25
C ILE A 68 7.36 -21.43 -15.83
N ASN A 69 8.55 -21.43 -16.41
CA ASN A 69 9.17 -22.65 -16.93
C ASN A 69 9.47 -23.68 -15.84
N SER A 70 9.78 -23.24 -14.63
CA SER A 70 10.14 -24.12 -13.51
C SER A 70 8.94 -24.64 -12.74
N TYR A 71 7.89 -23.80 -12.59
CA TYR A 71 6.77 -24.07 -11.70
C TYR A 71 5.41 -24.20 -12.42
N GLY A 72 5.41 -24.05 -13.74
CA GLY A 72 4.19 -24.04 -14.56
C GLY A 72 3.55 -22.66 -14.68
N ARG A 73 2.73 -22.49 -15.73
CA ARG A 73 1.97 -21.25 -15.94
C ARG A 73 0.90 -21.08 -14.88
N PRO A 74 0.60 -19.83 -14.48
CA PRO A 74 -0.59 -19.58 -13.67
C PRO A 74 -1.87 -19.64 -14.53
N ASP A 75 -3.04 -19.79 -13.91
CA ASP A 75 -4.31 -19.47 -14.54
C ASP A 75 -4.58 -17.98 -14.51
N ILE A 76 -4.20 -17.32 -13.40
CA ILE A 76 -4.35 -15.89 -13.17
C ILE A 76 -3.04 -15.32 -12.64
N CYS A 77 -2.56 -14.23 -13.24
CA CYS A 77 -1.45 -13.43 -12.76
C CYS A 77 -1.99 -12.09 -12.25
N VAL A 78 -1.85 -11.80 -10.96
CA VAL A 78 -2.18 -10.49 -10.39
C VAL A 78 -0.93 -9.61 -10.41
N ALA A 79 -0.86 -8.71 -11.38
CA ALA A 79 0.20 -7.71 -11.50
C ALA A 79 -0.07 -6.57 -10.52
N THR A 80 0.67 -6.56 -9.41
CA THR A 80 0.43 -5.64 -8.30
C THR A 80 1.51 -4.59 -8.14
N ASN A 81 1.19 -3.52 -7.47
CA ASN A 81 2.00 -2.36 -7.13
C ASN A 81 2.20 -1.40 -8.32
N TRP A 82 3.10 -1.67 -9.25
CA TRP A 82 3.38 -0.78 -10.37
C TRP A 82 2.54 -1.12 -11.60
N PRO A 83 1.91 -0.13 -12.28
CA PRO A 83 1.23 -0.35 -13.56
C PRO A 83 2.10 -1.06 -14.60
N ALA A 84 3.41 -0.76 -14.63
CA ALA A 84 4.37 -1.42 -15.51
C ALA A 84 4.51 -2.93 -15.29
N MET A 85 4.06 -3.49 -14.17
CA MET A 85 4.05 -4.94 -13.95
C MET A 85 3.07 -5.66 -14.90
N CYS A 86 2.03 -4.97 -15.38
CA CYS A 86 1.15 -5.51 -16.42
C CYS A 86 1.91 -5.72 -17.74
N VAL A 87 2.84 -4.81 -18.08
CA VAL A 87 3.71 -4.97 -19.26
C VAL A 87 4.64 -6.18 -19.08
N VAL A 88 5.20 -6.38 -17.89
CA VAL A 88 6.05 -7.54 -17.59
C VAL A 88 5.26 -8.84 -17.81
N ALA A 89 4.05 -8.93 -17.24
CA ALA A 89 3.21 -10.12 -17.35
C ALA A 89 2.80 -10.40 -18.81
N ASP A 90 2.35 -9.37 -19.55
CA ASP A 90 1.96 -9.50 -20.97
C ASP A 90 3.15 -9.86 -21.87
N THR A 91 4.32 -9.28 -21.62
CA THR A 91 5.55 -9.61 -22.36
C THR A 91 5.92 -11.09 -22.19
N VAL A 92 5.84 -11.59 -20.96
CA VAL A 92 6.15 -13.00 -20.66
C VAL A 92 5.09 -13.93 -21.27
N ARG A 93 3.80 -13.57 -21.15
CA ARG A 93 2.69 -14.32 -21.75
C ARG A 93 2.89 -14.53 -23.25
N ARG A 94 3.26 -13.47 -23.96
CA ARG A 94 3.54 -13.52 -25.41
C ARG A 94 4.84 -14.26 -25.75
N ALA A 95 5.92 -14.01 -25.00
CA ALA A 95 7.21 -14.62 -25.26
C ALA A 95 7.20 -16.15 -25.07
N LEU A 96 6.39 -16.65 -24.17
CA LEU A 96 6.23 -18.09 -23.91
C LEU A 96 5.09 -18.73 -24.71
N ASP A 97 4.39 -17.95 -25.56
CA ASP A 97 3.20 -18.39 -26.30
C ASP A 97 2.20 -19.15 -25.39
N THR A 98 1.90 -18.57 -24.24
CA THR A 98 1.07 -19.21 -23.22
C THR A 98 -0.16 -18.35 -22.89
N HIS A 99 -1.16 -18.95 -22.27
CA HIS A 99 -2.42 -18.29 -21.96
C HIS A 99 -2.66 -18.28 -20.46
N PHE A 100 -2.83 -17.09 -19.89
CA PHE A 100 -3.30 -16.84 -18.53
C PHE A 100 -3.93 -15.44 -18.45
N ILE A 101 -4.83 -15.26 -17.50
CA ILE A 101 -5.48 -13.97 -17.25
C ILE A 101 -4.53 -13.06 -16.48
N ILE A 102 -4.40 -11.81 -16.91
CA ILE A 102 -3.64 -10.78 -16.19
C ILE A 102 -4.64 -9.81 -15.54
N LEU A 103 -4.58 -9.71 -14.22
CA LEU A 103 -5.31 -8.72 -13.45
C LEU A 103 -4.35 -7.63 -12.99
N SER A 104 -4.65 -6.37 -13.26
CA SER A 104 -3.92 -5.26 -12.62
C SER A 104 -4.48 -5.02 -11.22
N TRP A 105 -3.61 -4.67 -10.27
CA TRP A 105 -3.99 -4.31 -8.91
C TRP A 105 -3.05 -3.26 -8.35
N VAL A 106 -3.34 -1.99 -8.61
CA VAL A 106 -2.54 -0.86 -8.16
C VAL A 106 -3.10 -0.29 -6.85
N HIS A 107 -2.22 0.18 -5.97
CA HIS A 107 -2.54 0.52 -4.58
C HIS A 107 -2.42 2.01 -4.26
N SER A 108 -2.21 2.85 -5.28
CA SER A 108 -2.18 4.30 -5.16
C SER A 108 -2.86 4.94 -6.35
N ASP A 109 -2.94 6.24 -6.39
CA ASP A 109 -3.39 6.97 -7.56
C ASP A 109 -2.43 6.69 -8.75
N ILE A 110 -3.01 6.42 -9.92
CA ILE A 110 -2.24 6.00 -11.11
C ILE A 110 -1.31 7.11 -11.58
N SER A 111 -1.72 8.38 -11.42
CA SER A 111 -0.91 9.53 -11.78
C SER A 111 0.41 9.60 -11.00
N GLN A 112 0.42 9.12 -9.75
CA GLN A 112 1.62 9.09 -8.91
C GLN A 112 2.64 8.08 -9.43
N TYR A 113 2.19 6.90 -9.87
CA TYR A 113 3.06 5.93 -10.51
C TYR A 113 3.63 6.47 -11.83
N GLN A 114 2.82 7.16 -12.61
CA GLN A 114 3.26 7.77 -13.87
C GLN A 114 4.32 8.86 -13.62
N ALA A 115 4.11 9.74 -12.64
CA ALA A 115 5.07 10.77 -12.25
C ALA A 115 6.39 10.16 -11.75
N ALA A 116 6.34 9.01 -11.08
CA ALA A 116 7.51 8.27 -10.62
C ALA A 116 8.18 7.40 -11.72
N GLY A 117 7.67 7.40 -12.96
CA GLY A 117 8.19 6.57 -14.05
C GLY A 117 7.91 5.07 -13.91
N LEU A 118 6.94 4.69 -13.08
CA LEU A 118 6.58 3.30 -12.78
C LEU A 118 5.43 2.76 -13.64
N GLY A 119 5.09 3.49 -14.71
CA GLY A 119 3.97 3.21 -15.61
C GLY A 119 2.70 3.97 -15.23
N GLY A 120 1.78 4.03 -16.17
CA GLY A 120 0.47 4.70 -16.04
C GLY A 120 -0.66 3.83 -16.58
N ILE A 121 -1.75 4.47 -17.00
CA ILE A 121 -2.94 3.77 -17.54
C ILE A 121 -2.59 2.90 -18.75
N ASN A 122 -1.76 3.37 -19.68
CA ASN A 122 -1.42 2.64 -20.89
C ASN A 122 -0.70 1.31 -20.60
N GLU A 123 0.17 1.30 -19.60
CA GLU A 123 0.84 0.10 -19.12
C GLU A 123 -0.15 -0.82 -18.40
N MET A 124 -1.05 -0.25 -17.62
CA MET A 124 -2.08 -0.97 -16.88
C MET A 124 -3.08 -1.67 -17.82
N LEU A 125 -3.42 -1.05 -18.97
CA LEU A 125 -4.30 -1.61 -19.99
C LEU A 125 -3.69 -2.81 -20.75
N LYS A 126 -2.48 -3.28 -20.42
CA LYS A 126 -1.97 -4.58 -20.85
C LYS A 126 -2.57 -5.75 -20.07
N ALA A 127 -3.24 -5.47 -18.96
CA ALA A 127 -4.02 -6.45 -18.22
C ALA A 127 -5.39 -6.69 -18.89
N ASP A 128 -5.94 -7.89 -18.67
CA ASP A 128 -7.25 -8.29 -19.21
C ASP A 128 -8.40 -7.71 -18.38
N ALA A 129 -8.17 -7.45 -17.08
CA ALA A 129 -9.11 -6.77 -16.19
C ALA A 129 -8.38 -6.06 -15.05
N HIS A 130 -9.11 -5.20 -14.32
CA HIS A 130 -8.54 -4.29 -13.34
C HIS A 130 -9.24 -4.41 -11.98
N LEU A 131 -8.47 -4.74 -10.94
CA LEU A 131 -8.92 -4.70 -9.55
C LEU A 131 -8.70 -3.28 -9.02
N CYS A 132 -9.79 -2.52 -8.88
CA CYS A 132 -9.76 -1.14 -8.44
C CYS A 132 -10.00 -1.06 -6.93
N ILE A 133 -9.06 -0.48 -6.20
CA ILE A 133 -9.19 -0.33 -4.75
C ILE A 133 -10.08 0.86 -4.36
N SER A 134 -10.34 1.77 -5.29
CA SER A 134 -11.19 2.95 -5.09
C SER A 134 -11.97 3.28 -6.37
N ARG A 135 -13.06 4.05 -6.21
CA ARG A 135 -13.82 4.58 -7.36
C ARG A 135 -12.97 5.48 -8.25
N SER A 136 -12.09 6.29 -7.66
CA SER A 136 -11.17 7.14 -8.42
C SER A 136 -10.26 6.33 -9.36
N ASN A 137 -9.75 5.18 -8.88
CA ASN A 137 -8.97 4.29 -9.75
C ASN A 137 -9.83 3.69 -10.88
N GLU A 138 -11.05 3.29 -10.59
CA GLU A 138 -11.98 2.78 -11.59
C GLU A 138 -12.32 3.84 -12.64
N GLU A 139 -12.67 5.05 -12.21
CA GLU A 139 -12.99 6.19 -13.08
C GLU A 139 -11.79 6.56 -13.96
N SER A 140 -10.58 6.54 -13.43
CA SER A 140 -9.34 6.80 -14.19
C SER A 140 -9.13 5.78 -15.31
N VAL A 141 -9.40 4.49 -15.07
CA VAL A 141 -9.33 3.44 -16.10
C VAL A 141 -10.42 3.65 -17.15
N LYS A 142 -11.66 3.84 -16.71
CA LYS A 142 -12.82 4.02 -17.59
C LYS A 142 -12.75 5.29 -18.43
N ALA A 143 -12.09 6.35 -17.94
CA ALA A 143 -11.90 7.59 -18.70
C ALA A 143 -11.04 7.38 -19.96
N VAL A 144 -10.07 6.43 -19.91
CA VAL A 144 -9.18 6.12 -21.04
C VAL A 144 -9.72 4.96 -21.87
N CYS A 145 -10.31 3.96 -21.24
CA CYS A 145 -10.87 2.77 -21.89
C CYS A 145 -12.25 2.44 -21.28
N PRO A 146 -13.35 3.03 -21.82
CA PRO A 146 -14.69 2.83 -21.28
C PRO A 146 -15.16 1.38 -21.22
N GLU A 147 -14.67 0.53 -22.14
CA GLU A 147 -14.96 -0.89 -22.23
C GLU A 147 -14.09 -1.77 -21.34
N ALA A 148 -13.08 -1.22 -20.65
CA ALA A 148 -12.20 -2.00 -19.76
C ALA A 148 -13.02 -2.73 -18.68
N ILE A 149 -12.69 -3.98 -18.43
CA ILE A 149 -13.31 -4.76 -17.36
C ILE A 149 -12.72 -4.32 -16.02
N THR A 150 -13.54 -3.77 -15.14
CA THR A 150 -13.14 -3.27 -13.83
C THR A 150 -13.92 -3.93 -12.71
N TYR A 151 -13.28 -4.19 -11.59
CA TYR A 151 -13.89 -4.69 -10.37
C TYR A 151 -13.51 -3.77 -9.21
N LEU A 152 -14.49 -3.14 -8.58
CA LEU A 152 -14.28 -2.34 -7.38
C LEU A 152 -14.15 -3.28 -6.18
N THR A 153 -12.92 -3.59 -5.78
CA THR A 153 -12.62 -4.58 -4.73
C THR A 153 -12.38 -3.96 -3.36
N GLY A 154 -11.95 -2.69 -3.31
CA GLY A 154 -11.40 -2.12 -2.09
C GLY A 154 -10.15 -2.86 -1.62
N ASN A 155 -9.83 -2.71 -0.34
CA ASN A 155 -8.79 -3.46 0.35
C ASN A 155 -9.37 -4.18 1.57
N PRO A 156 -8.87 -5.36 1.95
CA PRO A 156 -9.27 -6.02 3.18
C PRO A 156 -8.85 -5.16 4.39
N VAL A 157 -9.78 -4.93 5.28
CA VAL A 157 -9.58 -4.16 6.52
C VAL A 157 -9.62 -5.11 7.71
N HIS A 158 -8.71 -4.95 8.65
CA HIS A 158 -8.78 -5.64 9.92
C HIS A 158 -9.76 -4.92 10.85
N MET A 159 -10.83 -5.61 11.24
CA MET A 159 -11.74 -5.12 12.24
C MET A 159 -11.00 -4.89 13.57
N GLN A 160 -11.14 -3.70 14.13
CA GLN A 160 -10.54 -3.35 15.41
C GLN A 160 -11.57 -3.46 16.53
N THR A 161 -11.14 -3.99 17.68
CA THR A 161 -11.99 -4.01 18.86
C THR A 161 -11.63 -2.80 19.72
N PHE A 162 -12.47 -1.77 19.68
CA PHE A 162 -12.30 -0.60 20.52
C PHE A 162 -13.04 -0.77 21.84
N VAL A 163 -12.36 -0.49 22.93
CA VAL A 163 -13.01 -0.33 24.24
C VAL A 163 -13.56 1.09 24.30
N GLY A 164 -14.82 1.22 24.71
CA GLY A 164 -15.49 2.52 24.83
C GLY A 164 -14.69 3.52 25.67
N LYS A 165 -14.83 4.79 25.32
CA LYS A 165 -13.99 5.87 25.80
C LYS A 165 -14.55 6.64 26.97
N ASP A 166 -13.60 7.20 27.75
CA ASP A 166 -13.87 8.30 28.65
C ASP A 166 -14.11 9.59 27.84
N PRO A 167 -15.35 10.14 27.84
CA PRO A 167 -15.69 11.32 27.05
C PRO A 167 -14.96 12.60 27.48
N GLY A 168 -14.15 12.56 28.53
CA GLY A 168 -13.35 13.70 29.01
C GLY A 168 -11.95 13.81 28.39
N VAL A 169 -11.53 12.86 27.56
CA VAL A 169 -10.16 12.83 27.03
C VAL A 169 -10.08 13.41 25.62
N ASN A 170 -9.46 14.58 25.49
CA ASN A 170 -9.20 15.23 24.20
C ASN A 170 -7.87 14.71 23.60
N THR A 171 -7.86 13.43 23.17
CA THR A 171 -6.71 12.83 22.49
C THR A 171 -7.07 12.46 21.07
N MET A 172 -6.23 12.87 20.11
CA MET A 172 -6.26 12.43 18.73
C MET A 172 -5.10 11.47 18.47
N CYS A 173 -5.21 10.64 17.46
CA CYS A 173 -4.09 9.87 16.95
C CYS A 173 -3.92 10.07 15.44
N TYR A 174 -2.67 10.02 15.02
CA TYR A 174 -2.25 9.80 13.64
C TYR A 174 -1.59 8.43 13.56
N VAL A 175 -1.95 7.63 12.57
CA VAL A 175 -1.34 6.31 12.31
C VAL A 175 -0.90 6.24 10.86
N GLY A 176 0.40 6.15 10.63
CA GLY A 176 0.92 6.08 9.27
C GLY A 176 2.43 6.33 9.18
N ARG A 177 2.96 6.24 7.95
CA ARG A 177 4.35 6.61 7.68
C ARG A 177 4.52 8.12 7.83
N LEU A 178 5.68 8.54 8.33
CA LEU A 178 6.04 9.95 8.42
C LEU A 178 6.78 10.36 7.15
N GLN A 179 6.01 10.69 6.12
CA GLN A 179 6.46 11.11 4.78
C GLN A 179 5.76 12.42 4.40
N ASP A 180 6.38 13.23 3.58
CA ASP A 180 5.86 14.56 3.20
C ASP A 180 4.44 14.51 2.65
N VAL A 181 4.13 13.51 1.82
CA VAL A 181 2.79 13.28 1.26
C VAL A 181 1.71 13.07 2.33
N LYS A 182 2.07 12.68 3.54
CA LYS A 182 1.14 12.47 4.66
C LYS A 182 0.80 13.74 5.41
N ARG A 183 1.52 14.81 5.14
CA ARG A 183 1.27 16.18 5.62
C ARG A 183 1.00 16.25 7.13
N VAL A 184 1.81 15.54 7.92
CA VAL A 184 1.72 15.60 9.39
C VAL A 184 2.07 17.00 9.91
N ASP A 185 2.87 17.75 9.16
CA ASP A 185 3.14 19.19 9.36
C ASP A 185 1.85 20.02 9.49
N ILE A 186 0.88 19.80 8.60
CA ILE A 186 -0.43 20.47 8.63
C ILE A 186 -1.22 20.09 9.90
N ILE A 187 -1.12 18.83 10.32
CA ILE A 187 -1.78 18.37 11.56
C ILE A 187 -1.20 19.10 12.78
N LEU A 188 0.12 19.25 12.85
CA LEU A 188 0.79 19.97 13.93
C LEU A 188 0.42 21.46 13.93
N GLU A 189 0.35 22.09 12.75
CA GLU A 189 -0.07 23.48 12.64
C GLU A 189 -1.54 23.67 13.04
N ALA A 190 -2.44 22.77 12.62
CA ALA A 190 -3.84 22.77 13.02
C ALA A 190 -4.00 22.61 14.53
N LEU A 191 -3.21 21.70 15.15
CA LEU A 191 -3.19 21.50 16.60
C LEU A 191 -2.74 22.77 17.33
N TYR A 192 -1.73 23.47 16.82
CA TYR A 192 -1.23 24.75 17.37
C TYR A 192 -2.32 25.84 17.37
N ARG A 193 -3.14 25.89 16.31
CA ARG A 193 -4.21 26.88 16.13
C ARG A 193 -5.53 26.47 16.83
N ALA A 194 -5.60 25.26 17.35
CA ALA A 194 -6.83 24.75 17.96
C ALA A 194 -7.20 25.54 19.23
N ARG A 195 -8.48 25.91 19.36
CA ARG A 195 -9.01 26.63 20.54
C ARG A 195 -8.99 25.78 21.81
N HIS A 196 -9.17 24.46 21.66
CA HIS A 196 -9.15 23.51 22.75
C HIS A 196 -7.80 22.78 22.78
N LYS A 197 -7.32 22.47 23.97
CA LYS A 197 -6.09 21.70 24.12
C LYS A 197 -6.35 20.23 23.83
N TRP A 198 -5.79 19.76 22.72
CA TRP A 198 -5.77 18.37 22.34
C TRP A 198 -4.39 17.77 22.61
N LYS A 199 -4.34 16.49 22.90
CA LYS A 199 -3.12 15.68 22.78
C LYS A 199 -3.11 14.98 21.43
N LEU A 200 -1.95 14.79 20.85
CA LEU A 200 -1.77 14.06 19.59
C LEU A 200 -0.74 12.95 19.79
N LYS A 201 -1.15 11.72 19.55
CA LYS A 201 -0.27 10.58 19.45
C LYS A 201 0.06 10.33 17.98
N ILE A 202 1.34 10.30 17.64
CA ILE A 202 1.84 10.03 16.29
C ILE A 202 2.44 8.63 16.30
N VAL A 203 1.75 7.67 15.67
CA VAL A 203 2.16 6.26 15.58
C VAL A 203 2.69 5.97 14.19
N GLY A 204 3.96 5.65 14.10
CA GLY A 204 4.69 5.38 12.88
C GLY A 204 6.06 6.02 12.86
N THR A 205 6.78 5.83 11.77
CA THR A 205 8.12 6.39 11.52
C THR A 205 8.26 6.71 10.04
N GLY A 206 9.23 7.52 9.67
CA GLY A 206 9.52 7.88 8.27
C GLY A 206 10.64 8.88 8.17
N GLU A 207 10.95 9.27 6.94
CA GLU A 207 12.02 10.21 6.63
C GLU A 207 11.76 11.62 7.18
N SER A 208 10.50 12.03 7.32
CA SER A 208 10.13 13.36 7.83
C SER A 208 10.10 13.44 9.37
N GLU A 209 10.43 12.35 10.11
CA GLU A 209 10.26 12.30 11.57
C GLU A 209 11.07 13.38 12.31
N ASP A 210 12.33 13.60 11.93
CA ASP A 210 13.20 14.55 12.60
C ASP A 210 12.73 16.00 12.35
N GLU A 211 12.30 16.29 11.12
CA GLU A 211 11.73 17.59 10.77
C GLU A 211 10.45 17.86 11.57
N LEU A 212 9.56 16.90 11.66
CA LEU A 212 8.32 17.01 12.45
C LEU A 212 8.60 17.26 13.93
N LYS A 213 9.63 16.64 14.51
CA LYS A 213 10.07 16.91 15.89
C LYS A 213 10.57 18.36 16.08
N GLU A 214 11.29 18.90 15.10
CA GLU A 214 11.72 20.31 15.15
C GLU A 214 10.52 21.27 15.01
N ILE A 215 9.51 20.95 14.19
CA ILE A 215 8.26 21.71 14.11
C ILE A 215 7.55 21.71 15.47
N VAL A 216 7.41 20.55 16.13
CA VAL A 216 6.79 20.44 17.47
C VAL A 216 7.52 21.31 18.49
N LYS A 217 8.84 21.35 18.45
CA LYS A 217 9.67 22.18 19.31
C LYS A 217 9.49 23.67 19.01
N TYR A 218 9.51 24.05 17.74
CA TYR A 218 9.31 25.42 17.30
C TYR A 218 7.93 25.98 17.70
N LEU A 219 6.88 25.15 17.59
CA LEU A 219 5.51 25.49 17.97
C LEU A 219 5.24 25.36 19.49
N GLY A 220 6.20 24.91 20.29
CA GLY A 220 6.04 24.75 21.75
C GLY A 220 5.07 23.65 22.14
N GLN A 221 4.92 22.61 21.32
CA GLN A 221 3.89 21.54 21.49
C GLN A 221 4.42 20.27 22.17
N GLN A 222 5.64 20.28 22.78
CA GLN A 222 6.29 19.09 23.35
C GLN A 222 5.45 18.39 24.42
N ASN A 223 4.54 19.13 25.10
CA ASN A 223 3.64 18.57 26.11
C ASN A 223 2.30 18.09 25.51
N GLN A 224 2.07 18.28 24.21
CA GLN A 224 0.83 17.93 23.52
C GLN A 224 1.02 16.80 22.49
N VAL A 225 2.23 16.68 21.93
CA VAL A 225 2.54 15.72 20.87
C VAL A 225 3.47 14.64 21.37
N GLU A 226 3.09 13.39 21.17
CA GLU A 226 3.86 12.21 21.53
C GLU A 226 4.17 11.37 20.31
N PHE A 227 5.46 11.16 20.00
CA PHE A 227 5.90 10.26 18.95
C PHE A 227 6.07 8.86 19.52
N MET A 228 5.21 7.93 19.12
CA MET A 228 5.17 6.54 19.61
C MET A 228 6.12 5.61 18.83
N GLY A 229 6.68 6.08 17.71
CA GLY A 229 7.47 5.26 16.81
C GLY A 229 6.64 4.18 16.10
N TRP A 230 7.34 3.19 15.54
CA TRP A 230 6.68 2.05 14.90
C TRP A 230 6.07 1.11 15.95
N GLN A 231 4.82 0.71 15.70
CA GLN A 231 4.08 -0.27 16.52
C GLN A 231 3.54 -1.40 15.64
N ASP A 232 3.65 -2.65 16.11
CA ASP A 232 3.06 -3.81 15.42
C ASP A 232 1.54 -3.77 15.46
N ASN A 233 0.96 -3.32 16.58
CA ASN A 233 -0.45 -3.00 16.74
C ASN A 233 -0.62 -1.52 17.12
N PRO A 234 -0.76 -0.62 16.13
CA PRO A 234 -0.87 0.81 16.40
C PRO A 234 -2.14 1.18 17.17
N TRP A 235 -3.20 0.39 17.02
CA TRP A 235 -4.50 0.65 17.63
C TRP A 235 -4.50 0.48 19.13
N GLU A 236 -3.68 -0.43 19.66
CA GLU A 236 -3.49 -0.56 21.11
C GLU A 236 -2.91 0.73 21.72
N SER A 237 -1.99 1.38 21.01
CA SER A 237 -1.42 2.67 21.42
C SER A 237 -2.42 3.82 21.29
N CYS A 238 -3.44 3.66 20.46
CA CYS A 238 -4.47 4.67 20.18
C CYS A 238 -5.78 4.45 20.93
N LYS A 239 -5.89 3.43 21.76
CA LYS A 239 -7.16 3.04 22.43
C LYS A 239 -7.82 4.14 23.25
N ASP A 240 -7.06 5.12 23.73
CA ASP A 240 -7.53 6.31 24.44
C ASP A 240 -7.75 7.53 23.51
N ALA A 241 -7.46 7.42 22.19
CA ALA A 241 -7.68 8.51 21.24
C ALA A 241 -9.18 8.68 20.92
N SER A 242 -9.75 9.90 20.91
CA SER A 242 -11.16 10.20 20.61
C SER A 242 -11.43 10.28 19.14
N ALA A 243 -10.39 10.54 18.35
CA ALA A 243 -10.45 10.66 16.92
C ALA A 243 -9.11 10.29 16.29
N MET A 244 -9.16 9.73 15.09
CA MET A 244 -8.04 9.66 14.20
C MET A 244 -8.03 10.91 13.32
N ILE A 245 -6.84 11.48 13.07
CA ILE A 245 -6.64 12.60 12.16
C ILE A 245 -5.68 12.23 11.06
N ALA A 246 -5.95 12.68 9.84
CA ALA A 246 -5.08 12.54 8.69
C ALA A 246 -5.21 13.77 7.78
N ALA A 247 -4.12 14.14 7.11
CA ALA A 247 -4.08 15.28 6.20
C ALA A 247 -3.33 14.94 4.91
N SER A 248 -3.26 13.67 4.55
CA SER A 248 -2.55 13.20 3.36
C SER A 248 -2.97 13.99 2.12
N GLU A 249 -2.00 14.39 1.32
CA GLU A 249 -2.22 15.09 0.06
C GLU A 249 -2.97 14.19 -0.94
N TYR A 250 -2.64 12.91 -0.94
CA TYR A 250 -3.36 11.88 -1.68
C TYR A 250 -3.27 10.51 -1.01
N GLU A 251 -4.27 9.67 -1.28
CA GLU A 251 -4.38 8.28 -0.82
C GLU A 251 -4.96 7.42 -1.94
N GLY A 252 -4.44 6.21 -2.09
CA GLY A 252 -5.07 5.20 -2.94
C GLY A 252 -6.28 4.57 -2.26
N PHE A 253 -6.08 4.13 -1.01
CA PHE A 253 -7.10 3.64 -0.10
C PHE A 253 -6.56 3.81 1.32
N MET A 254 -7.18 4.67 2.09
CA MET A 254 -6.74 5.00 3.45
C MET A 254 -7.03 3.84 4.41
N LEU A 255 -6.17 2.80 4.40
CA LEU A 255 -6.34 1.60 5.25
C LEU A 255 -6.51 1.94 6.72
N THR A 256 -5.65 2.81 7.26
CA THR A 256 -5.73 3.23 8.67
C THR A 256 -7.01 3.97 9.00
N GLY A 257 -7.54 4.76 8.06
CA GLY A 257 -8.85 5.39 8.21
C GLY A 257 -9.99 4.37 8.25
N ALA A 258 -9.94 3.39 7.35
CA ALA A 258 -10.92 2.31 7.33
C ALA A 258 -10.83 1.42 8.58
N GLU A 259 -9.63 1.14 9.08
CA GLU A 259 -9.40 0.43 10.34
C GLU A 259 -9.91 1.23 11.55
N ALA A 260 -9.75 2.56 11.55
CA ALA A 260 -10.26 3.42 12.62
C ALA A 260 -11.80 3.48 12.66
N LEU A 261 -12.48 3.19 11.57
CA LEU A 261 -13.94 3.17 11.44
C LEU A 261 -14.55 1.77 11.66
N SER A 262 -13.72 0.73 11.76
CA SER A 262 -14.17 -0.65 11.90
C SER A 262 -14.40 -1.05 13.35
#